data_789b1d6307f53e9897bc2d3278b3ec74
#
_entry.id   789b1d6307f53e9897bc2d3278b3ec74
#
_cell.length_a   1.000
_cell.length_b   1.000
_cell.length_c   1.000
_cell.angle_alpha   90.00
_cell.angle_beta   90.00
_cell.angle_gamma   90.00
#
_symmetry.space_group_name_H-M   'P 1'
#
loop_
_entity.id
_entity.type
_entity.pdbx_description
1 polymer ?
#
loop_
_entity_poly.entity_id
_entity_poly.type
_entity_poly.pdbx_seq_one_letter_code
_entity_poly.pdbx_strand_id
1 'polypeptide(L)'
;MRNERGFTLAELLIVVAILGFMMGALFTLQRQGQLAYLIGSARVEVQQNARLALDMMTTQLRSAQGITTAAGCNAGCTSITFNDQNSNAVTYRLTGTDLECSTTAPAAVAVCSAAFSTVIGGVSALAITTYDGTNQPTATAADIRAVKISITTQTEKTVASNSPGNQHSQVEARVRLRNLL
;
A
#
# COMPACT_ATOMS: atom_id res chain seq x y z
N MET A 1 15.61 -35.06 64.72
CA MET A 1 14.22 -35.21 64.20
C MET A 1 13.91 -33.96 63.42
N ARG A 2 13.76 -34.08 62.14
CA ARG A 2 13.42 -32.98 61.24
C ARG A 2 11.93 -32.73 61.37
N ASN A 3 11.55 -31.52 61.84
CA ASN A 3 10.17 -31.11 61.98
C ASN A 3 9.62 -30.85 60.55
N GLU A 4 8.97 -31.82 59.97
CA GLU A 4 8.30 -31.68 58.66
C GLU A 4 6.94 -31.01 58.93
N ARG A 5 6.90 -29.68 58.72
CA ARG A 5 5.67 -28.91 58.76
C ARG A 5 4.97 -29.09 57.40
N GLY A 6 3.86 -29.80 57.38
CA GLY A 6 3.02 -29.91 56.21
C GLY A 6 2.33 -28.58 55.89
N PHE A 7 2.02 -28.32 54.60
CA PHE A 7 1.23 -27.17 54.17
C PHE A 7 -0.22 -27.26 54.71
N THR A 8 -0.77 -26.14 55.09
CA THR A 8 -2.20 -26.07 55.45
C THR A 8 -3.06 -25.95 54.19
N LEU A 9 -4.29 -26.44 54.25
CA LEU A 9 -5.23 -26.35 53.14
C LEU A 9 -5.55 -24.89 52.77
N ALA A 10 -5.56 -23.99 53.73
CA ALA A 10 -5.74 -22.55 53.54
C ALA A 10 -4.58 -21.92 52.75
N GLU A 11 -3.35 -22.32 53.04
CA GLU A 11 -2.13 -21.85 52.36
C GLU A 11 -2.13 -22.25 50.87
N LEU A 12 -2.57 -23.48 50.57
CA LEU A 12 -2.69 -23.98 49.20
C LEU A 12 -3.79 -23.23 48.42
N LEU A 13 -4.94 -22.92 49.05
CA LEU A 13 -6.02 -22.13 48.43
C LEU A 13 -5.56 -20.70 48.09
N ILE A 14 -4.78 -20.04 48.95
CA ILE A 14 -4.25 -18.70 48.71
C ILE A 14 -3.26 -18.72 47.51
N VAL A 15 -2.38 -19.72 47.47
CA VAL A 15 -1.42 -19.86 46.38
C VAL A 15 -2.11 -20.06 45.05
N VAL A 16 -3.15 -20.94 44.97
CA VAL A 16 -3.91 -21.16 43.75
C VAL A 16 -4.65 -19.90 43.33
N ALA A 17 -5.23 -19.13 44.25
CA ALA A 17 -5.88 -17.87 43.96
C ALA A 17 -4.91 -16.84 43.36
N ILE A 18 -3.72 -16.69 43.96
CA ILE A 18 -2.67 -15.77 43.43
C ILE A 18 -2.20 -16.22 42.04
N LEU A 19 -1.96 -17.51 41.83
CA LEU A 19 -1.59 -18.08 40.56
C LEU A 19 -2.66 -17.83 39.50
N GLY A 20 -3.94 -17.98 39.84
CA GLY A 20 -5.06 -17.68 38.94
C GLY A 20 -5.07 -16.22 38.50
N PHE A 21 -4.86 -15.27 39.42
CA PHE A 21 -4.75 -13.85 39.07
C PHE A 21 -3.53 -13.56 38.20
N MET A 22 -2.37 -14.13 38.49
CA MET A 22 -1.18 -13.97 37.66
C MET A 22 -1.37 -14.51 36.25
N MET A 23 -1.95 -15.70 36.12
CA MET A 23 -2.27 -16.30 34.81
C MET A 23 -3.25 -15.43 34.02
N GLY A 24 -4.29 -14.90 34.64
CA GLY A 24 -5.24 -13.98 34.02
C GLY A 24 -4.57 -12.71 33.51
N ALA A 25 -3.69 -12.10 34.31
CA ALA A 25 -2.92 -10.92 33.91
C ALA A 25 -1.98 -11.22 32.72
N LEU A 26 -1.25 -12.33 32.75
CA LEU A 26 -0.37 -12.75 31.66
C LEU A 26 -1.14 -13.00 30.36
N PHE A 27 -2.31 -13.63 30.45
CA PHE A 27 -3.15 -13.89 29.28
C PHE A 27 -3.66 -12.60 28.63
N THR A 28 -4.04 -11.59 29.42
CA THR A 28 -4.47 -10.29 28.87
C THR A 28 -3.30 -9.56 28.20
N LEU A 29 -2.11 -9.57 28.78
CA LEU A 29 -0.91 -9.00 28.18
C LEU A 29 -0.53 -9.69 26.87
N GLN A 30 -0.62 -11.03 26.82
CA GLN A 30 -0.36 -11.79 25.63
C GLN A 30 -1.32 -11.43 24.50
N ARG A 31 -2.62 -11.32 24.77
CA ARG A 31 -3.62 -10.90 23.78
C ARG A 31 -3.37 -9.49 23.25
N GLN A 32 -3.02 -8.55 24.14
CA GLN A 32 -2.70 -7.18 23.73
C GLN A 32 -1.43 -7.13 22.87
N GLY A 33 -0.40 -7.91 23.22
CA GLY A 33 0.83 -8.02 22.44
C GLY A 33 0.60 -8.57 21.04
N GLN A 34 -0.22 -9.62 20.90
CA GLN A 34 -0.59 -10.18 19.61
C GLN A 34 -1.35 -9.16 18.73
N LEU A 35 -2.31 -8.46 19.35
CA LEU A 35 -3.08 -7.44 18.63
C LEU A 35 -2.20 -6.28 18.16
N ALA A 36 -1.30 -5.79 19.02
CA ALA A 36 -0.35 -4.74 18.68
C ALA A 36 0.59 -5.15 17.54
N TYR A 37 1.05 -6.40 17.55
CA TYR A 37 1.88 -6.95 16.47
C TYR A 37 1.12 -7.00 15.14
N LEU A 38 -0.13 -7.50 15.13
CA LEU A 38 -0.95 -7.56 13.91
C LEU A 38 -1.21 -6.16 13.33
N ILE A 39 -1.53 -5.18 14.17
CA ILE A 39 -1.71 -3.80 13.73
C ILE A 39 -0.42 -3.23 13.16
N GLY A 40 0.69 -3.46 13.84
CA GLY A 40 2.00 -2.98 13.42
C GLY A 40 2.44 -3.57 12.08
N SER A 41 2.31 -4.88 11.89
CA SER A 41 2.67 -5.55 10.63
C SER A 41 1.80 -5.09 9.46
N ALA A 42 0.48 -4.99 9.67
CA ALA A 42 -0.44 -4.50 8.65
C ALA A 42 -0.13 -3.05 8.24
N ARG A 43 0.23 -2.20 9.19
CA ARG A 43 0.61 -0.81 8.91
C ARG A 43 1.88 -0.70 8.07
N VAL A 44 2.88 -1.54 8.38
CA VAL A 44 4.13 -1.58 7.61
C VAL A 44 3.87 -2.06 6.18
N GLU A 45 3.11 -3.13 6.00
CA GLU A 45 2.72 -3.67 4.69
C GLU A 45 2.06 -2.61 3.82
N VAL A 46 1.01 -1.96 4.33
CA VAL A 46 0.25 -0.92 3.62
C VAL A 46 1.16 0.25 3.21
N GLN A 47 2.06 0.69 4.09
CA GLN A 47 3.01 1.77 3.78
C GLN A 47 4.06 1.37 2.75
N GLN A 48 4.57 0.15 2.83
CA GLN A 48 5.56 -0.36 1.87
C GLN A 48 4.95 -0.50 0.48
N ASN A 49 3.75 -1.08 0.37
CA ASN A 49 3.04 -1.23 -0.90
C ASN A 49 2.76 0.15 -1.54
N ALA A 50 2.30 1.11 -0.75
CA ALA A 50 2.05 2.46 -1.23
C ALA A 50 3.31 3.14 -1.78
N ARG A 51 4.43 3.04 -1.05
CA ARG A 51 5.71 3.62 -1.48
C ARG A 51 6.27 2.92 -2.71
N LEU A 52 6.22 1.60 -2.76
CA LEU A 52 6.72 0.83 -3.90
C LEU A 52 5.97 1.19 -5.18
N ALA A 53 4.64 1.21 -5.14
CA ALA A 53 3.81 1.61 -6.28
C ALA A 53 4.14 3.03 -6.76
N LEU A 54 4.19 3.96 -5.81
CA LEU A 54 4.47 5.35 -6.12
C LEU A 54 5.86 5.54 -6.73
N ASP A 55 6.89 4.88 -6.18
CA ASP A 55 8.26 4.96 -6.66
C ASP A 55 8.39 4.39 -8.08
N MET A 56 7.80 3.24 -8.34
CA MET A 56 7.78 2.64 -9.67
C MET A 56 7.11 3.55 -10.70
N MET A 57 5.89 4.03 -10.42
CA MET A 57 5.16 4.92 -11.32
C MET A 57 5.91 6.24 -11.55
N THR A 58 6.44 6.86 -10.49
CA THR A 58 7.12 8.16 -10.59
C THR A 58 8.44 8.05 -11.34
N THR A 59 9.20 6.98 -11.15
CA THR A 59 10.46 6.74 -11.85
C THR A 59 10.24 6.57 -13.34
N GLN A 60 9.26 5.77 -13.74
CA GLN A 60 8.95 5.55 -15.14
C GLN A 60 8.35 6.80 -15.82
N LEU A 61 7.40 7.47 -15.16
CA LEU A 61 6.81 8.71 -15.67
C LEU A 61 7.84 9.83 -15.81
N ARG A 62 8.83 9.91 -14.91
CA ARG A 62 9.88 10.93 -14.99
C ARG A 62 10.74 10.78 -16.24
N SER A 63 10.93 9.55 -16.71
CA SER A 63 11.69 9.24 -17.91
C SER A 63 10.83 9.13 -19.18
N ALA A 64 9.50 9.26 -19.05
CA ALA A 64 8.57 9.16 -20.18
C ALA A 64 8.83 10.22 -21.25
N GLN A 65 8.70 9.82 -22.52
CA GLN A 65 8.77 10.72 -23.68
C GLN A 65 7.48 11.50 -23.89
N GLY A 66 6.34 10.96 -23.44
CA GLY A 66 5.04 11.59 -23.59
C GLY A 66 3.90 10.75 -23.01
N ILE A 67 2.80 11.40 -22.73
CA ILE A 67 1.58 10.72 -22.32
C ILE A 67 0.76 10.43 -23.60
N THR A 68 0.36 9.18 -23.78
CA THR A 68 -0.41 8.76 -24.94
C THR A 68 -1.91 8.80 -24.65
N THR A 69 -2.32 8.38 -23.47
CA THR A 69 -3.74 8.37 -23.08
C THR A 69 -3.88 8.86 -21.64
N ALA A 70 -4.67 9.92 -21.47
CA ALA A 70 -4.98 10.53 -20.17
C ALA A 70 -6.46 10.95 -20.11
N ALA A 71 -7.34 10.15 -20.69
CA ALA A 71 -8.78 10.45 -20.74
C ALA A 71 -9.35 10.59 -19.31
N GLY A 72 -9.97 11.74 -19.03
CA GLY A 72 -10.53 12.04 -17.70
C GLY A 72 -9.52 12.39 -16.61
N CYS A 73 -8.21 12.42 -16.91
CA CYS A 73 -7.18 12.68 -15.91
C CYS A 73 -7.09 14.15 -15.45
N ASN A 74 -7.82 15.07 -16.08
CA ASN A 74 -8.01 16.43 -15.57
C ASN A 74 -8.80 16.48 -14.24
N ALA A 75 -9.65 15.48 -13.98
CA ALA A 75 -10.46 15.38 -12.77
C ALA A 75 -10.02 14.21 -11.85
N GLY A 76 -9.01 13.43 -12.27
CA GLY A 76 -8.56 12.23 -11.59
C GLY A 76 -9.03 10.97 -12.32
N CYS A 77 -8.09 10.22 -12.88
CA CYS A 77 -8.35 8.95 -13.56
C CYS A 77 -7.67 7.78 -12.84
N THR A 78 -8.11 6.56 -13.14
CA THR A 78 -7.57 5.32 -12.57
C THR A 78 -6.65 4.57 -13.54
N SER A 79 -6.38 5.16 -14.71
CA SER A 79 -5.52 4.57 -15.73
C SER A 79 -4.76 5.65 -16.49
N ILE A 80 -3.50 5.38 -16.82
CA ILE A 80 -2.66 6.24 -17.64
C ILE A 80 -1.79 5.41 -18.56
N THR A 81 -1.64 5.86 -19.82
CA THR A 81 -0.71 5.26 -20.78
C THR A 81 0.31 6.31 -21.22
N PHE A 82 1.56 5.96 -21.20
CA PHE A 82 2.67 6.80 -21.62
C PHE A 82 3.72 6.00 -22.39
N ASN A 83 4.55 6.67 -23.15
CA ASN A 83 5.68 6.06 -23.83
C ASN A 83 6.94 6.18 -22.96
N ASP A 84 7.65 5.08 -22.79
CA ASP A 84 8.96 5.05 -22.12
C ASP A 84 10.05 5.69 -22.98
N GLN A 85 11.33 5.67 -22.54
CA GLN A 85 12.49 6.20 -23.26
C GLN A 85 12.72 5.52 -24.62
N ASN A 86 12.22 4.31 -24.82
CA ASN A 86 12.36 3.51 -26.02
C ASN A 86 11.10 3.54 -26.91
N SER A 87 10.18 4.45 -26.63
CA SER A 87 8.88 4.57 -27.32
C SER A 87 7.95 3.37 -27.12
N ASN A 88 8.16 2.55 -26.09
CA ASN A 88 7.26 1.47 -25.74
C ASN A 88 6.09 2.03 -24.91
N ALA A 89 4.88 1.65 -25.25
CA ALA A 89 3.73 2.04 -24.46
C ALA A 89 3.70 1.27 -23.13
N VAL A 90 3.60 2.01 -22.03
CA VAL A 90 3.42 1.48 -20.67
C VAL A 90 2.08 1.98 -20.15
N THR A 91 1.24 1.07 -19.68
CA THR A 91 -0.08 1.38 -19.13
C THR A 91 -0.13 0.93 -17.69
N TYR A 92 -0.51 1.84 -16.80
CA TYR A 92 -0.93 1.53 -15.43
C TYR A 92 -2.43 1.67 -15.29
N ARG A 93 -3.06 0.77 -14.56
CA ARG A 93 -4.49 0.85 -14.23
C ARG A 93 -4.79 0.24 -12.88
N LEU A 94 -5.88 0.69 -12.27
CA LEU A 94 -6.46 0.05 -11.09
C LEU A 94 -7.59 -0.88 -11.55
N THR A 95 -7.51 -2.16 -11.17
CA THR A 95 -8.55 -3.16 -11.43
C THR A 95 -8.92 -3.82 -10.10
N GLY A 96 -10.14 -3.55 -9.62
CA GLY A 96 -10.52 -3.98 -8.26
C GLY A 96 -9.62 -3.34 -7.20
N THR A 97 -8.83 -4.14 -6.53
CA THR A 97 -7.84 -3.71 -5.53
C THR A 97 -6.40 -3.89 -5.99
N ASP A 98 -6.18 -4.19 -7.26
CA ASP A 98 -4.87 -4.46 -7.81
C ASP A 98 -4.40 -3.33 -8.73
N LEU A 99 -3.22 -2.79 -8.45
CA LEU A 99 -2.52 -1.94 -9.41
C LEU A 99 -1.85 -2.86 -10.42
N GLU A 100 -2.27 -2.75 -11.65
CA GLU A 100 -1.75 -3.55 -12.76
C GLU A 100 -0.94 -2.69 -13.72
N CYS A 101 0.03 -3.30 -14.37
CA CYS A 101 0.73 -2.69 -15.49
C CYS A 101 0.85 -3.63 -16.70
N SER A 102 0.94 -3.03 -17.88
CA SER A 102 1.30 -3.71 -19.13
C SER A 102 2.27 -2.87 -19.94
N THR A 103 3.05 -3.51 -20.81
CA THR A 103 3.98 -2.82 -21.72
C THR A 103 4.10 -3.54 -23.05
N THR A 104 4.31 -2.78 -24.13
CA THR A 104 4.54 -3.35 -25.46
C THR A 104 5.91 -4.02 -25.60
N ALA A 105 6.86 -3.74 -24.69
CA ALA A 105 8.17 -4.39 -24.62
C ALA A 105 8.48 -4.87 -23.20
N PRO A 106 8.07 -6.11 -22.84
CA PRO A 106 8.21 -6.63 -21.47
C PRO A 106 9.64 -6.61 -20.91
N ALA A 107 10.66 -6.71 -21.78
CA ALA A 107 12.06 -6.67 -21.38
C ALA A 107 12.52 -5.31 -20.87
N ALA A 108 11.82 -4.22 -21.20
CA ALA A 108 12.17 -2.86 -20.81
C ALA A 108 11.71 -2.49 -19.39
N VAL A 109 10.67 -3.18 -18.89
CA VAL A 109 10.08 -2.95 -17.56
C VAL A 109 9.94 -4.29 -16.86
N ALA A 110 10.81 -4.56 -15.91
CA ALA A 110 10.94 -5.88 -15.28
C ALA A 110 9.65 -6.43 -14.61
N VAL A 111 8.71 -5.56 -14.26
CA VAL A 111 7.46 -5.93 -13.55
C VAL A 111 6.25 -5.98 -14.48
N CYS A 112 6.27 -5.24 -15.59
CA CYS A 112 5.18 -5.21 -16.55
C CYS A 112 5.40 -6.26 -17.66
N SER A 113 4.34 -6.95 -18.04
CA SER A 113 4.34 -7.89 -19.16
C SER A 113 3.47 -7.38 -20.32
N ALA A 114 3.45 -8.10 -21.46
CA ALA A 114 2.58 -7.75 -22.56
C ALA A 114 1.09 -7.84 -22.20
N ALA A 115 0.73 -8.79 -21.33
CA ALA A 115 -0.56 -8.80 -20.66
C ALA A 115 -0.48 -7.98 -19.36
N PHE A 116 -1.62 -7.51 -18.86
CA PHE A 116 -1.63 -6.86 -17.54
C PHE A 116 -1.15 -7.80 -16.45
N SER A 117 -0.20 -7.34 -15.65
CA SER A 117 0.34 -8.04 -14.50
C SER A 117 0.17 -7.19 -13.25
N THR A 118 -0.17 -7.82 -12.13
CA THR A 118 -0.31 -7.15 -10.83
C THR A 118 1.06 -6.69 -10.36
N VAL A 119 1.17 -5.39 -10.09
CA VAL A 119 2.36 -4.75 -9.50
C VAL A 119 2.30 -4.86 -7.99
N ILE A 120 1.17 -4.47 -7.42
CA ILE A 120 0.86 -4.57 -5.99
C ILE A 120 -0.64 -4.81 -5.81
N GLY A 121 -0.99 -5.54 -4.77
CA GLY A 121 -2.35 -5.65 -4.26
C GLY A 121 -2.67 -4.62 -3.17
N GLY A 122 -3.90 -4.64 -2.68
CA GLY A 122 -4.34 -3.80 -1.57
C GLY A 122 -4.44 -2.31 -1.90
N VAL A 123 -4.67 -1.93 -3.15
CA VAL A 123 -4.91 -0.54 -3.57
C VAL A 123 -6.41 -0.24 -3.51
N SER A 124 -6.85 0.56 -2.55
CA SER A 124 -8.26 0.95 -2.42
C SER A 124 -8.66 2.10 -3.32
N ALA A 125 -7.72 2.99 -3.69
CA ALA A 125 -7.96 4.07 -4.63
C ALA A 125 -6.67 4.49 -5.34
N LEU A 126 -6.81 4.81 -6.63
CA LEU A 126 -5.80 5.43 -7.46
C LEU A 126 -6.42 6.66 -8.13
N ALA A 127 -5.80 7.81 -7.97
CA ALA A 127 -6.18 9.04 -8.66
C ALA A 127 -4.95 9.64 -9.35
N ILE A 128 -5.00 9.74 -10.66
CA ILE A 128 -3.96 10.33 -11.48
C ILE A 128 -4.51 11.62 -12.08
N THR A 129 -3.88 12.74 -11.78
CA THR A 129 -4.27 14.06 -12.31
C THR A 129 -3.14 14.62 -13.14
N THR A 130 -3.46 15.07 -14.34
CA THR A 130 -2.52 15.62 -15.30
C THR A 130 -2.64 17.14 -15.39
N TYR A 131 -1.50 17.81 -15.57
CA TYR A 131 -1.39 19.26 -15.58
C TYR A 131 -0.60 19.74 -16.79
N ASP A 132 -0.99 20.89 -17.32
CA ASP A 132 -0.27 21.59 -18.38
C ASP A 132 0.94 22.40 -17.88
N GLY A 133 1.58 23.18 -18.78
CA GLY A 133 2.71 24.04 -18.47
C GLY A 133 2.34 25.20 -17.55
N THR A 134 1.07 25.59 -17.47
CA THR A 134 0.56 26.67 -16.62
C THR A 134 -0.02 26.18 -15.29
N ASN A 135 0.17 24.89 -15.02
CA ASN A 135 -0.32 24.21 -13.81
C ASN A 135 -1.85 24.09 -13.72
N GLN A 136 -2.53 24.11 -14.86
CA GLN A 136 -3.97 23.84 -14.94
C GLN A 136 -4.20 22.35 -15.25
N PRO A 137 -5.25 21.72 -14.67
CA PRO A 137 -5.62 20.36 -15.00
C PRO A 137 -5.99 20.24 -16.46
N THR A 138 -5.38 19.26 -17.17
CA THR A 138 -5.64 19.02 -18.59
C THR A 138 -5.73 17.52 -18.88
N ALA A 139 -6.57 17.13 -19.82
CA ALA A 139 -6.62 15.77 -20.37
C ALA A 139 -6.01 15.69 -21.78
N THR A 140 -5.59 16.83 -22.37
CA THR A 140 -4.96 16.88 -23.68
C THR A 140 -3.54 16.36 -23.59
N ALA A 141 -3.27 15.20 -24.18
CA ALA A 141 -1.99 14.50 -24.05
C ALA A 141 -0.77 15.37 -24.44
N ALA A 142 -0.90 16.19 -25.50
CA ALA A 142 0.17 17.08 -25.99
C ALA A 142 0.53 18.21 -25.00
N ASP A 143 -0.41 18.63 -24.17
CA ASP A 143 -0.23 19.76 -23.24
C ASP A 143 0.26 19.33 -21.87
N ILE A 144 0.24 18.02 -21.57
CA ILE A 144 0.62 17.51 -20.24
C ILE A 144 2.11 17.74 -20.00
N ARG A 145 2.44 18.40 -18.90
CA ARG A 145 3.81 18.67 -18.44
C ARG A 145 4.09 18.11 -17.05
N ALA A 146 3.06 17.84 -16.28
CA ALA A 146 3.18 17.23 -14.96
C ALA A 146 2.04 16.26 -14.67
N VAL A 147 2.33 15.25 -13.87
CA VAL A 147 1.37 14.23 -13.42
C VAL A 147 1.41 14.17 -11.89
N LYS A 148 0.26 14.29 -11.25
CA LYS A 148 0.09 14.03 -9.83
C LYS A 148 -0.53 12.64 -9.66
N ILE A 149 0.06 11.83 -8.81
CA ILE A 149 -0.40 10.49 -8.49
C ILE A 149 -0.76 10.47 -7.01
N SER A 150 -1.96 10.03 -6.69
CA SER A 150 -2.41 9.78 -5.32
C SER A 150 -2.82 8.31 -5.25
N ILE A 151 -2.18 7.56 -4.36
CA ILE A 151 -2.44 6.13 -4.15
C ILE A 151 -2.89 5.95 -2.70
N THR A 152 -4.03 5.33 -2.52
CA THR A 152 -4.50 4.88 -1.20
C THR A 152 -4.42 3.37 -1.17
N THR A 153 -3.66 2.84 -0.22
CA THR A 153 -3.52 1.39 0.00
C THR A 153 -4.26 0.98 1.26
N GLN A 154 -4.66 -0.26 1.29
CA GLN A 154 -5.30 -0.94 2.42
C GLN A 154 -4.67 -2.30 2.63
N THR A 155 -4.90 -2.90 3.78
CA THR A 155 -4.48 -4.26 4.09
C THR A 155 -5.12 -5.23 3.09
N GLU A 156 -4.32 -6.07 2.42
CA GLU A 156 -4.81 -7.02 1.40
C GLU A 156 -5.80 -8.03 1.97
N LYS A 157 -5.52 -8.55 3.16
CA LYS A 157 -6.44 -9.42 3.89
C LYS A 157 -7.20 -8.61 4.92
N THR A 158 -8.35 -8.10 4.53
CA THR A 158 -9.25 -7.45 5.48
C THR A 158 -9.82 -8.48 6.44
N VAL A 159 -9.72 -8.18 7.73
CA VAL A 159 -10.39 -8.91 8.80
C VAL A 159 -11.83 -8.39 8.89
N ALA A 160 -12.60 -8.81 9.89
CA ALA A 160 -13.96 -8.31 10.08
C ALA A 160 -14.04 -6.78 10.02
N SER A 161 -15.14 -6.25 9.52
CA SER A 161 -15.43 -4.81 9.45
C SER A 161 -15.09 -4.12 10.77
N ASN A 162 -14.42 -2.97 10.72
CA ASN A 162 -13.91 -2.22 11.88
C ASN A 162 -12.81 -2.92 12.71
N SER A 163 -12.16 -3.95 12.17
CA SER A 163 -11.01 -4.54 12.84
C SER A 163 -9.83 -3.54 12.86
N PRO A 164 -9.12 -3.40 14.00
CA PRO A 164 -7.94 -2.55 14.08
C PRO A 164 -6.77 -3.03 13.20
N GLY A 165 -6.85 -4.26 12.67
CA GLY A 165 -5.90 -4.77 11.66
C GLY A 165 -6.13 -4.21 10.26
N ASN A 166 -7.29 -3.61 9.97
CA ASN A 166 -7.58 -2.98 8.69
C ASN A 166 -6.94 -1.58 8.66
N GLN A 167 -5.76 -1.49 8.08
CA GLN A 167 -4.99 -0.25 7.99
C GLN A 167 -5.10 0.35 6.58
N HIS A 168 -5.02 1.68 6.51
CA HIS A 168 -5.00 2.43 5.26
C HIS A 168 -3.81 3.40 5.27
N SER A 169 -3.24 3.64 4.09
CA SER A 169 -2.22 4.68 3.90
C SER A 169 -2.47 5.38 2.58
N GLN A 170 -2.33 6.70 2.58
CA GLN A 170 -2.38 7.50 1.37
C GLN A 170 -1.01 8.14 1.14
N VAL A 171 -0.52 8.04 -0.09
CA VAL A 171 0.71 8.68 -0.53
C VAL A 171 0.46 9.42 -1.83
N GLU A 172 1.13 10.57 -1.97
CA GLU A 172 1.01 11.40 -3.16
C GLU A 172 2.39 11.79 -3.66
N ALA A 173 2.54 11.86 -4.97
CA ALA A 173 3.69 12.45 -5.61
C ALA A 173 3.27 13.24 -6.85
N ARG A 174 4.07 14.26 -7.17
CA ARG A 174 3.95 15.01 -8.41
C ARG A 174 5.23 14.87 -9.21
N VAL A 175 5.11 14.48 -10.45
CA VAL A 175 6.20 14.26 -11.39
C VAL A 175 6.10 15.25 -12.52
N ARG A 176 7.20 15.93 -12.84
CA ARG A 176 7.34 16.74 -14.06
C ARG A 176 8.01 15.89 -15.13
N LEU A 177 7.42 15.87 -16.32
CA LEU A 177 7.96 15.16 -17.47
C LEU A 177 9.18 15.94 -18.01
N ARG A 178 10.33 15.28 -18.11
CA ARG A 178 11.59 15.95 -18.50
C ARG A 178 11.74 16.09 -20.01
N ASN A 179 11.18 15.15 -20.78
CA ASN A 179 11.39 15.05 -22.22
C ASN A 179 10.38 15.83 -23.07
N LEU A 180 9.52 16.65 -22.43
CA LEU A 180 8.51 17.49 -23.07
C LEU A 180 8.75 18.99 -22.83
N LEU A 181 10.01 19.38 -22.70
CA LEU A 181 10.46 20.79 -22.64
C LEU A 181 10.52 21.39 -24.02
#